data_20a55a3587890fa532b6024fbce46789
#
_entry.id   20a55a3587890fa532b6024fbce46789
#
_cell.length_a   1.000
_cell.length_b   1.000
_cell.length_c   1.000
_cell.angle_alpha   90.00
_cell.angle_beta   90.00
_cell.angle_gamma   90.00
#
_symmetry.space_group_name_H-M   'P 1'
#
loop_
_entity.id
_entity.type
_entity.pdbx_description
1 polymer ?
#
loop_
_entity_poly.entity_id
_entity_poly.type
_entity_poly.pdbx_seq_one_letter_code
_entity_poly.pdbx_strand_id
1 'polypeptide(L)'
;MIDGVGEYTLSFFVSITLKTFDINFMKRNDIMSIIVAVDNNWGIGYKNDLLVRIPNDQKFFREKTTGNVVIMGRKTLESFPEGKPLKNRTNIVITSDKSYKVDGAIVVHSIEEALRKIKNIPIENVFVIGGSSIYRQMISLCDTIYVTKISRTFEADTYFPNLDEMDEWKITSESEEMIYNGMIYKFSKYELS
;
A
#
# COMPACT_ATOMS: atom_id res chain seq x y z
N MET A 1 40.77 4.34 -49.42
CA MET A 1 40.58 3.00 -48.96
C MET A 1 40.45 3.10 -47.47
N ILE A 2 39.40 3.56 -46.94
CA ILE A 2 38.03 3.05 -46.76
C ILE A 2 38.06 1.76 -46.01
N ASP A 3 37.48 1.81 -44.89
CA ASP A 3 36.66 0.85 -44.19
C ASP A 3 37.03 0.84 -42.72
N GLY A 4 36.23 0.92 -41.81
CA GLY A 4 34.82 0.65 -41.62
C GLY A 4 34.58 0.91 -40.17
N VAL A 5 33.75 1.87 -39.90
CA VAL A 5 33.26 2.12 -38.53
C VAL A 5 32.18 1.10 -38.26
N GLY A 6 32.56 0.09 -37.52
CA GLY A 6 31.66 -0.99 -37.09
C GLY A 6 30.71 -0.49 -36.01
N GLU A 7 29.48 -0.71 -36.29
CA GLU A 7 28.28 -0.71 -35.45
C GLU A 7 28.48 -1.41 -34.12
N TYR A 8 28.51 -0.66 -33.04
CA TYR A 8 28.21 -1.20 -31.69
C TYR A 8 27.37 -0.22 -30.89
N THR A 9 26.19 0.08 -31.42
CA THR A 9 25.15 0.74 -30.63
C THR A 9 23.82 0.20 -31.05
N LEU A 10 23.43 -0.94 -30.50
CA LEU A 10 22.02 -1.38 -30.46
C LEU A 10 21.96 -2.78 -29.89
N SER A 11 22.08 -2.91 -28.60
CA SER A 11 21.60 -4.14 -27.94
C SER A 11 21.55 -4.00 -26.43
N PHE A 12 20.81 -3.04 -25.90
CA PHE A 12 20.30 -3.14 -24.52
C PHE A 12 18.93 -2.46 -24.38
N PHE A 13 18.12 -2.53 -25.44
CA PHE A 13 16.69 -2.53 -25.20
C PHE A 13 16.29 -3.96 -24.92
N VAL A 14 16.43 -4.38 -23.66
CA VAL A 14 15.67 -5.50 -23.15
C VAL A 14 14.22 -5.13 -23.41
N SER A 15 13.68 -5.74 -24.43
CA SER A 15 12.25 -5.78 -24.71
C SER A 15 11.57 -6.42 -23.50
N ILE A 16 11.30 -5.63 -22.49
CA ILE A 16 10.24 -5.92 -21.57
C ILE A 16 8.97 -5.78 -22.40
N THR A 17 8.63 -6.85 -23.08
CA THR A 17 7.28 -7.09 -23.53
C THR A 17 6.47 -7.33 -22.27
N LEU A 18 6.29 -6.28 -21.48
CA LEU A 18 5.13 -6.15 -20.65
C LEU A 18 3.97 -6.34 -21.63
N LYS A 19 3.37 -7.52 -21.62
CA LYS A 19 2.01 -7.66 -22.12
C LYS A 19 1.28 -6.55 -21.41
N THR A 20 1.02 -5.49 -22.12
CA THR A 20 0.28 -4.33 -21.70
C THR A 20 -1.07 -4.84 -21.19
N PHE A 21 -1.10 -5.22 -19.93
CA PHE A 21 -2.32 -5.12 -19.18
C PHE A 21 -2.61 -3.63 -19.21
N ASP A 22 -3.68 -3.28 -19.90
CA ASP A 22 -4.01 -1.91 -20.26
C ASP A 22 -4.17 -1.10 -18.97
N ILE A 23 -3.08 -0.52 -18.47
CA ILE A 23 -3.08 0.46 -17.37
C ILE A 23 -3.92 1.67 -17.80
N ASN A 24 -4.07 1.88 -19.11
CA ASN A 24 -5.00 2.85 -19.70
C ASN A 24 -6.49 2.50 -19.47
N PHE A 25 -6.80 1.30 -18.96
CA PHE A 25 -8.17 0.92 -18.63
C PHE A 25 -8.63 1.48 -17.27
N MET A 26 -7.72 1.82 -16.38
CA MET A 26 -8.05 2.60 -15.18
C MET A 26 -8.19 4.07 -15.61
N LYS A 27 -9.43 4.48 -15.93
CA LYS A 27 -9.74 5.90 -16.12
C LYS A 27 -9.37 6.64 -14.83
N ARG A 28 -8.97 7.93 -14.96
CA ARG A 28 -8.63 8.86 -13.85
C ARG A 28 -9.68 8.99 -12.72
N ASN A 29 -10.73 8.19 -12.73
CA ASN A 29 -11.80 8.14 -11.74
C ASN A 29 -11.85 6.81 -10.96
N ASP A 30 -10.89 5.92 -11.14
CA ASP A 30 -10.86 4.61 -10.48
C ASP A 30 -9.79 4.64 -9.38
N ILE A 31 -10.21 4.93 -8.16
CA ILE A 31 -9.39 5.44 -7.06
C ILE A 31 -9.29 4.43 -5.93
N MET A 32 -8.19 3.70 -5.83
CA MET A 32 -7.86 2.93 -4.63
C MET A 32 -7.34 3.84 -3.53
N SER A 33 -7.60 3.45 -2.30
CA SER A 33 -7.05 4.14 -1.14
C SER A 33 -5.93 3.34 -0.47
N ILE A 34 -4.98 4.05 0.12
CA ILE A 34 -4.05 3.51 1.10
C ILE A 34 -4.51 3.93 2.50
N ILE A 35 -4.29 3.07 3.49
CA ILE A 35 -4.43 3.43 4.90
C ILE A 35 -3.20 2.95 5.66
N VAL A 36 -2.57 3.86 6.43
CA VAL A 36 -1.29 3.60 7.10
C VAL A 36 -1.14 4.46 8.35
N ALA A 37 -0.48 3.95 9.39
CA ALA A 37 -0.02 4.73 10.53
C ALA A 37 1.51 4.86 10.44
N VAL A 38 2.02 6.07 10.65
CA VAL A 38 3.45 6.39 10.54
C VAL A 38 3.93 7.18 11.75
N ASP A 39 5.19 7.00 12.09
CA ASP A 39 5.91 7.84 13.06
C ASP A 39 6.50 9.10 12.38
N ASN A 40 7.25 9.92 13.14
CA ASN A 40 7.90 11.13 12.60
C ASN A 40 8.84 10.87 11.41
N ASN A 41 9.38 9.67 11.30
CA ASN A 41 10.32 9.28 10.23
C ASN A 41 9.64 8.40 9.16
N TRP A 42 8.31 8.39 9.10
CA TRP A 42 7.53 7.53 8.21
C TRP A 42 7.76 6.02 8.44
N GLY A 43 8.24 5.65 9.63
CA GLY A 43 8.30 4.28 10.10
C GLY A 43 6.90 3.71 10.29
N ILE A 44 6.70 2.44 9.89
CA ILE A 44 5.40 1.75 9.95
C ILE A 44 5.45 0.44 10.74
N GLY A 45 6.64 -0.10 11.00
CA GLY A 45 6.79 -1.37 11.68
C GLY A 45 8.21 -1.67 12.10
N TYR A 46 8.32 -2.62 13.02
CA TYR A 46 9.56 -3.18 13.51
C TYR A 46 9.39 -4.67 13.80
N LYS A 47 10.30 -5.50 13.29
CA LYS A 47 10.31 -6.97 13.47
C LYS A 47 8.96 -7.63 13.13
N ASN A 48 8.36 -7.20 12.02
CA ASN A 48 7.07 -7.68 11.51
C ASN A 48 5.87 -7.38 12.43
N ASP A 49 5.95 -6.35 13.25
CA ASP A 49 4.83 -5.85 14.06
C ASP A 49 4.66 -4.33 13.87
N LEU A 50 3.49 -3.80 14.24
CA LEU A 50 3.22 -2.36 14.24
C LEU A 50 4.08 -1.67 15.30
N LEU A 51 4.51 -0.42 15.04
CA LEU A 51 5.27 0.39 16.01
C LEU A 51 4.48 0.65 17.29
N VAL A 52 3.18 0.86 17.16
CA VAL A 52 2.28 1.08 18.29
C VAL A 52 0.84 0.74 17.89
N ARG A 53 0.02 0.38 18.86
CA ARG A 53 -1.41 0.16 18.69
C ARG A 53 -2.20 1.24 19.41
N ILE A 54 -2.84 2.14 18.65
CA ILE A 54 -3.69 3.21 19.14
C ILE A 54 -5.16 2.80 18.93
N PRO A 55 -5.99 2.70 19.98
CA PRO A 55 -7.37 2.21 19.84
C PRO A 55 -8.22 2.99 18.83
N ASN A 56 -8.08 4.32 18.79
CA ASN A 56 -8.80 5.16 17.83
C ASN A 56 -8.33 4.96 16.40
N ASP A 57 -7.02 4.73 16.18
CA ASP A 57 -6.49 4.37 14.87
C ASP A 57 -7.05 3.02 14.41
N GLN A 58 -7.07 2.02 15.28
CA GLN A 58 -7.68 0.73 14.99
C GLN A 58 -9.19 0.83 14.71
N LYS A 59 -9.90 1.74 15.39
CA LYS A 59 -11.30 2.03 15.12
C LYS A 59 -11.47 2.67 13.75
N PHE A 60 -10.70 3.71 13.44
CA PHE A 60 -10.69 4.39 12.14
C PHE A 60 -10.40 3.41 11.01
N PHE A 61 -9.37 2.56 11.16
CA PHE A 61 -9.03 1.50 10.20
C PHE A 61 -10.23 0.56 9.97
N ARG A 62 -10.88 0.10 11.04
CA ARG A 62 -12.07 -0.78 10.92
C ARG A 62 -13.22 -0.08 10.21
N GLU A 63 -13.50 1.16 10.54
CA GLU A 63 -14.59 1.95 9.93
C GLU A 63 -14.38 2.14 8.43
N LYS A 64 -13.14 2.42 8.02
CA LYS A 64 -12.80 2.58 6.59
C LYS A 64 -12.83 1.28 5.81
N THR A 65 -12.40 0.17 6.40
CA THR A 65 -12.14 -1.06 5.65
C THR A 65 -13.22 -2.13 5.78
N THR A 66 -14.12 -2.06 6.77
CA THR A 66 -15.19 -3.06 6.94
C THR A 66 -16.18 -3.03 5.77
N GLY A 67 -16.50 -4.19 5.24
CA GLY A 67 -17.34 -4.35 4.05
C GLY A 67 -16.58 -4.22 2.72
N ASN A 68 -15.32 -3.83 2.77
CA ASN A 68 -14.49 -3.49 1.62
C ASN A 68 -13.45 -4.58 1.31
N VAL A 69 -12.72 -4.37 0.20
CA VAL A 69 -11.54 -5.19 -0.16
C VAL A 69 -10.31 -4.61 0.50
N VAL A 70 -9.48 -5.48 1.08
CA VAL A 70 -8.16 -5.11 1.60
C VAL A 70 -7.07 -5.89 0.86
N ILE A 71 -6.06 -5.18 0.38
CA ILE A 71 -4.90 -5.76 -0.33
C ILE A 71 -3.66 -5.62 0.57
N MET A 72 -2.97 -6.73 0.78
CA MET A 72 -1.80 -6.78 1.66
C MET A 72 -0.77 -7.79 1.20
N GLY A 73 0.46 -7.65 1.66
CA GLY A 73 1.48 -8.69 1.55
C GLY A 73 1.32 -9.79 2.61
N ARG A 74 1.85 -10.98 2.32
CA ARG A 74 1.82 -12.14 3.23
C ARG A 74 2.28 -11.79 4.65
N LYS A 75 3.42 -11.10 4.82
CA LYS A 75 3.94 -10.73 6.13
C LYS A 75 2.98 -9.84 6.94
N THR A 76 2.22 -8.98 6.28
CA THR A 76 1.20 -8.16 6.94
C THR A 76 0.05 -9.02 7.45
N LEU A 77 -0.42 -10.00 6.67
CA LEU A 77 -1.41 -10.96 7.16
C LEU A 77 -0.89 -11.74 8.37
N GLU A 78 0.34 -12.24 8.28
CA GLU A 78 0.98 -13.02 9.36
C GLU A 78 1.20 -12.22 10.65
N SER A 79 1.22 -10.87 10.59
CA SER A 79 1.31 -10.00 11.76
C SER A 79 -0.03 -9.78 12.47
N PHE A 80 -1.15 -10.19 11.87
CA PHE A 80 -2.45 -10.12 12.52
C PHE A 80 -2.61 -11.20 13.60
N PRO A 81 -3.53 -11.01 14.55
CA PRO A 81 -3.80 -12.03 15.56
C PRO A 81 -4.06 -13.38 14.91
N GLU A 82 -3.28 -14.40 15.33
CA GLU A 82 -3.32 -15.76 14.82
C GLU A 82 -3.04 -15.90 13.31
N GLY A 83 -2.49 -14.85 12.65
CA GLY A 83 -2.26 -14.83 11.20
C GLY A 83 -3.55 -14.96 10.37
N LYS A 84 -4.69 -14.58 10.94
CA LYS A 84 -6.00 -14.76 10.29
C LYS A 84 -6.44 -13.54 9.48
N PRO A 85 -7.11 -13.77 8.34
CA PRO A 85 -7.73 -12.69 7.55
C PRO A 85 -8.72 -11.85 8.36
N LEU A 86 -8.81 -10.57 8.00
CA LEU A 86 -9.70 -9.63 8.65
C LEU A 86 -11.17 -9.99 8.39
N LYS A 87 -11.95 -10.11 9.47
CA LYS A 87 -13.39 -10.44 9.38
C LYS A 87 -14.16 -9.33 8.67
N ASN A 88 -15.25 -9.71 7.96
CA ASN A 88 -16.15 -8.82 7.23
C ASN A 88 -15.42 -7.95 6.16
N ARG A 89 -14.40 -8.54 5.51
CA ARG A 89 -13.64 -7.93 4.41
C ARG A 89 -13.28 -9.00 3.39
N THR A 90 -13.15 -8.60 2.14
CA THR A 90 -12.50 -9.45 1.14
C THR A 90 -10.99 -9.23 1.26
N ASN A 91 -10.27 -10.25 1.71
CA ASN A 91 -8.82 -10.18 1.89
C ASN A 91 -8.11 -10.70 0.64
N ILE A 92 -7.23 -9.88 0.05
CA ILE A 92 -6.34 -10.27 -1.05
C ILE A 92 -4.91 -10.22 -0.52
N VAL A 93 -4.21 -11.35 -0.58
CA VAL A 93 -2.85 -11.50 -0.06
C VAL A 93 -1.89 -11.74 -1.21
N ILE A 94 -0.90 -10.86 -1.34
CA ILE A 94 0.12 -10.94 -2.38
C ILE A 94 1.38 -11.62 -1.81
N THR A 95 1.85 -12.67 -2.47
CA THR A 95 3.08 -13.38 -2.10
C THR A 95 3.75 -14.02 -3.31
N SER A 96 5.08 -14.02 -3.34
CA SER A 96 5.85 -14.78 -4.33
C SER A 96 5.86 -16.29 -4.07
N ASP A 97 5.54 -16.72 -2.84
CA ASP A 97 5.46 -18.12 -2.46
C ASP A 97 4.24 -18.78 -3.10
N LYS A 98 4.49 -19.63 -4.10
CA LYS A 98 3.44 -20.35 -4.86
C LYS A 98 2.75 -21.44 -4.03
N SER A 99 3.35 -21.87 -2.93
CA SER A 99 2.79 -22.88 -2.04
C SER A 99 1.93 -22.30 -0.93
N TYR A 100 1.99 -20.97 -0.73
CA TYR A 100 1.28 -20.31 0.36
C TYR A 100 -0.23 -20.41 0.18
N LYS A 101 -0.91 -20.84 1.23
CA LYS A 101 -2.36 -20.95 1.32
C LYS A 101 -2.83 -20.45 2.66
N VAL A 102 -3.96 -19.79 2.68
CA VAL A 102 -4.62 -19.34 3.91
C VAL A 102 -6.14 -19.34 3.68
N ASP A 103 -6.88 -19.92 4.63
CA ASP A 103 -8.32 -19.93 4.55
C ASP A 103 -8.91 -18.54 4.80
N GLY A 104 -9.94 -18.18 4.03
CA GLY A 104 -10.62 -16.89 4.19
C GLY A 104 -9.93 -15.71 3.48
N ALA A 105 -8.91 -15.95 2.66
CA ALA A 105 -8.30 -14.94 1.80
C ALA A 105 -8.07 -15.45 0.38
N ILE A 106 -8.03 -14.51 -0.57
CA ILE A 106 -7.64 -14.75 -1.95
C ILE A 106 -6.14 -14.56 -2.05
N VAL A 107 -5.38 -15.63 -2.25
CA VAL A 107 -3.93 -15.56 -2.45
C VAL A 107 -3.64 -15.33 -3.93
N VAL A 108 -2.79 -14.36 -4.20
CA VAL A 108 -2.30 -14.01 -5.55
C VAL A 108 -0.79 -13.82 -5.54
N HIS A 109 -0.16 -13.87 -6.71
CA HIS A 109 1.30 -13.92 -6.79
C HIS A 109 1.92 -12.71 -7.48
N SER A 110 1.09 -11.72 -7.85
CA SER A 110 1.56 -10.44 -8.38
C SER A 110 0.51 -9.34 -8.17
N ILE A 111 0.92 -8.08 -8.36
CA ILE A 111 0.02 -6.92 -8.35
C ILE A 111 -1.03 -7.06 -9.47
N GLU A 112 -0.63 -7.49 -10.66
CA GLU A 112 -1.53 -7.67 -11.80
C GLU A 112 -2.61 -8.72 -11.50
N GLU A 113 -2.26 -9.78 -10.78
CA GLU A 113 -3.27 -10.76 -10.33
C GLU A 113 -4.24 -10.15 -9.32
N ALA A 114 -3.75 -9.32 -8.39
CA ALA A 114 -4.62 -8.61 -7.45
C ALA A 114 -5.57 -7.67 -8.20
N LEU A 115 -5.07 -6.88 -9.15
CA LEU A 115 -5.87 -5.96 -9.97
C LEU A 115 -6.96 -6.72 -10.78
N ARG A 116 -6.62 -7.89 -11.33
CA ARG A 116 -7.63 -8.74 -12.00
C ARG A 116 -8.76 -9.18 -11.06
N LYS A 117 -8.45 -9.45 -9.77
CA LYS A 117 -9.46 -9.86 -8.78
C LYS A 117 -10.43 -8.75 -8.41
N ILE A 118 -10.01 -7.49 -8.49
CA ILE A 118 -10.83 -6.33 -8.15
C ILE A 118 -11.51 -5.67 -9.35
N LYS A 119 -11.30 -6.16 -10.57
CA LYS A 119 -11.78 -5.54 -11.83
C LYS A 119 -13.26 -5.12 -11.84
N ASN A 120 -14.12 -5.87 -11.15
CA ASN A 120 -15.57 -5.61 -11.10
C ASN A 120 -16.02 -5.06 -9.74
N ILE A 121 -15.10 -4.59 -8.91
CA ILE A 121 -15.37 -4.01 -7.60
C ILE A 121 -15.28 -2.49 -7.73
N PRO A 122 -16.23 -1.72 -7.18
CA PRO A 122 -16.09 -0.28 -7.10
C PRO A 122 -14.77 0.05 -6.40
N ILE A 123 -13.91 0.79 -7.07
CA ILE A 123 -12.49 0.93 -6.68
C ILE A 123 -12.32 1.72 -5.38
N GLU A 124 -13.27 2.63 -5.08
CA GLU A 124 -13.37 3.36 -3.81
C GLU A 124 -13.55 2.42 -2.60
N ASN A 125 -13.93 1.17 -2.85
CA ASN A 125 -14.07 0.11 -1.85
C ASN A 125 -12.80 -0.75 -1.73
N VAL A 126 -11.67 -0.33 -2.31
CA VAL A 126 -10.42 -1.07 -2.27
C VAL A 126 -9.37 -0.31 -1.47
N PHE A 127 -8.83 -0.95 -0.45
CA PHE A 127 -7.81 -0.40 0.44
C PHE A 127 -6.52 -1.21 0.40
N VAL A 128 -5.42 -0.56 0.11
CA VAL A 128 -4.08 -1.14 0.26
C VAL A 128 -3.64 -0.90 1.72
N ILE A 129 -3.36 -1.98 2.43
CA ILE A 129 -3.08 -1.94 3.88
C ILE A 129 -1.68 -2.44 4.26
N GLY A 130 -0.82 -2.63 3.27
CA GLY A 130 0.62 -2.87 3.50
C GLY A 130 1.12 -4.25 3.15
N GLY A 131 2.35 -4.59 3.51
CA GLY A 131 3.44 -3.77 4.08
C GLY A 131 4.16 -2.89 3.07
N SER A 132 5.36 -2.42 3.47
CA SER A 132 6.17 -1.46 2.71
C SER A 132 6.37 -1.83 1.23
N SER A 133 6.65 -3.09 0.92
CA SER A 133 6.82 -3.53 -0.48
C SER A 133 5.52 -3.38 -1.29
N ILE A 134 4.36 -3.65 -0.70
CA ILE A 134 3.06 -3.51 -1.36
C ILE A 134 2.70 -2.04 -1.50
N TYR A 135 2.92 -1.22 -0.48
CA TYR A 135 2.72 0.22 -0.57
C TYR A 135 3.54 0.83 -1.71
N ARG A 136 4.85 0.56 -1.79
CA ARG A 136 5.73 1.09 -2.85
C ARG A 136 5.30 0.68 -4.26
N GLN A 137 4.78 -0.52 -4.42
CA GLN A 137 4.35 -1.02 -5.73
C GLN A 137 2.97 -0.49 -6.15
N MET A 138 2.12 -0.13 -5.19
CA MET A 138 0.74 0.24 -5.46
C MET A 138 0.43 1.72 -5.25
N ILE A 139 1.34 2.51 -4.69
CA ILE A 139 1.10 3.95 -4.41
C ILE A 139 0.74 4.73 -5.68
N SER A 140 1.36 4.42 -6.81
CA SER A 140 1.05 5.05 -8.10
C SER A 140 -0.32 4.65 -8.69
N LEU A 141 -0.99 3.67 -8.09
CA LEU A 141 -2.33 3.20 -8.46
C LEU A 141 -3.40 3.74 -7.50
N CYS A 142 -3.00 4.57 -6.55
CA CYS A 142 -3.87 5.17 -5.55
C CYS A 142 -3.88 6.69 -5.73
N ASP A 143 -4.94 7.34 -5.31
CA ASP A 143 -5.03 8.80 -5.29
C ASP A 143 -5.42 9.35 -3.92
N THR A 144 -5.79 8.48 -3.01
CA THR A 144 -6.14 8.84 -1.63
C THR A 144 -5.31 8.02 -0.66
N ILE A 145 -4.69 8.70 0.30
CA ILE A 145 -3.93 8.06 1.37
C ILE A 145 -4.40 8.60 2.72
N TYR A 146 -4.94 7.72 3.54
CA TYR A 146 -5.28 8.02 4.93
C TYR A 146 -4.07 7.70 5.80
N VAL A 147 -3.53 8.72 6.45
CA VAL A 147 -2.33 8.62 7.28
C VAL A 147 -2.67 8.96 8.73
N THR A 148 -2.39 8.05 9.65
CA THR A 148 -2.32 8.39 11.08
C THR A 148 -0.89 8.84 11.37
N LYS A 149 -0.69 10.15 11.52
CA LYS A 149 0.62 10.74 11.89
C LYS A 149 0.80 10.72 13.40
N ILE A 150 1.81 10.00 13.88
CA ILE A 150 2.13 9.88 15.31
C ILE A 150 3.37 10.74 15.61
N SER A 151 3.20 11.77 16.45
CA SER A 151 4.27 12.73 16.82
C SER A 151 5.27 12.09 17.80
N ARG A 152 5.89 11.00 17.37
CA ARG A 152 6.93 10.28 18.08
C ARG A 152 7.83 9.56 17.08
N THR A 153 9.09 9.31 17.45
CA THR A 153 10.00 8.44 16.70
C THR A 153 10.17 7.12 17.44
N PHE A 154 10.04 6.02 16.71
CA PHE A 154 10.26 4.66 17.21
C PHE A 154 11.46 4.02 16.53
N GLU A 155 11.97 2.93 17.09
CA GLU A 155 12.83 2.03 16.34
C GLU A 155 11.99 1.35 15.25
N ALA A 156 12.37 1.53 13.99
CA ALA A 156 11.65 0.97 12.85
C ALA A 156 12.63 0.33 11.86
N ASP A 157 12.22 -0.77 11.24
CA ASP A 157 12.94 -1.43 10.13
C ASP A 157 12.16 -1.39 8.82
N THR A 158 10.95 -0.87 8.88
CA THR A 158 10.01 -0.82 7.76
C THR A 158 9.37 0.56 7.67
N TYR A 159 9.38 1.16 6.46
CA TYR A 159 8.99 2.55 6.24
C TYR A 159 7.99 2.68 5.09
N PHE A 160 7.13 3.70 5.19
CA PHE A 160 6.29 4.21 4.11
C PHE A 160 7.03 5.34 3.37
N PRO A 161 6.76 5.61 2.09
CA PRO A 161 7.29 6.78 1.41
C PRO A 161 6.91 8.08 2.13
N ASN A 162 7.85 9.01 2.25
CA ASN A 162 7.60 10.31 2.85
C ASN A 162 6.77 11.19 1.90
N LEU A 163 5.46 11.26 2.12
CA LEU A 163 4.55 12.05 1.28
C LEU A 163 4.78 13.56 1.40
N ASP A 164 5.36 14.03 2.50
CA ASP A 164 5.65 15.45 2.69
C ASP A 164 6.80 15.93 1.77
N GLU A 165 7.57 15.00 1.21
CA GLU A 165 8.65 15.26 0.23
C GLU A 165 8.21 14.97 -1.22
N MET A 166 6.96 14.58 -1.45
CA MET A 166 6.42 14.22 -2.77
C MET A 166 5.46 15.31 -3.24
N ASP A 167 5.86 16.06 -4.27
CA ASP A 167 5.10 17.23 -4.75
C ASP A 167 3.69 16.90 -5.25
N GLU A 168 3.48 15.68 -5.71
CA GLU A 168 2.20 15.21 -6.21
C GLU A 168 1.16 14.91 -5.12
N TRP A 169 1.58 14.78 -3.84
CA TRP A 169 0.67 14.51 -2.73
C TRP A 169 0.38 15.76 -1.89
N LYS A 170 -0.88 16.07 -1.67
CA LYS A 170 -1.29 17.22 -0.86
C LYS A 170 -2.22 16.80 0.27
N ILE A 171 -2.01 17.37 1.45
CA ILE A 171 -2.94 17.22 2.56
C ILE A 171 -4.22 18.00 2.22
N THR A 172 -5.34 17.30 2.14
CA THR A 172 -6.66 17.89 1.85
C THR A 172 -7.56 17.93 3.07
N SER A 173 -7.24 17.15 4.10
CA SER A 173 -7.97 17.18 5.38
C SER A 173 -7.08 16.67 6.50
N GLU A 174 -7.23 17.28 7.69
CA GLU A 174 -6.61 16.82 8.94
C GLU A 174 -7.62 16.88 10.08
N SER A 175 -7.50 15.95 11.02
CA SER A 175 -8.22 16.01 12.29
C SER A 175 -7.52 16.94 13.28
N GLU A 176 -8.23 17.32 14.36
CA GLU A 176 -7.60 17.83 15.56
C GLU A 176 -6.58 16.81 16.10
N GLU A 177 -5.61 17.34 16.86
CA GLU A 177 -4.64 16.49 17.57
C GLU A 177 -5.34 15.74 18.70
N MET A 178 -4.97 14.48 18.83
CA MET A 178 -5.45 13.57 19.87
C MET A 178 -4.28 13.03 20.68
N ILE A 179 -4.55 12.60 21.89
CA ILE A 179 -3.52 12.06 22.79
C ILE A 179 -3.87 10.63 23.17
N TYR A 180 -2.89 9.74 23.09
CA TYR A 180 -2.96 8.39 23.61
C TYR A 180 -1.65 8.01 24.30
N ASN A 181 -1.70 7.66 25.59
CA ASN A 181 -0.52 7.33 26.41
C ASN A 181 0.63 8.35 26.28
N GLY A 182 0.30 9.66 26.30
CA GLY A 182 1.27 10.74 26.18
C GLY A 182 1.83 10.95 24.77
N MET A 183 1.34 10.23 23.77
CA MET A 183 1.69 10.41 22.36
C MET A 183 0.60 11.24 21.69
N ILE A 184 1.01 12.29 20.99
CA ILE A 184 0.13 13.09 20.14
C ILE A 184 0.03 12.37 18.79
N TYR A 185 -1.16 12.33 18.22
CA TYR A 185 -1.39 11.82 16.86
C TYR A 185 -2.55 12.56 16.21
N LYS A 186 -2.61 12.55 14.88
CA LYS A 186 -3.72 13.06 14.07
C LYS A 186 -3.98 12.20 12.85
N PHE A 187 -5.19 12.28 12.32
CA PHE A 187 -5.53 11.71 11.03
C PHE A 187 -5.34 12.75 9.93
N SER A 188 -4.61 12.41 8.89
CA SER A 188 -4.41 13.26 7.72
C SER A 188 -4.88 12.51 6.48
N LYS A 189 -5.57 13.19 5.57
CA LYS A 189 -5.91 12.69 4.24
C LYS A 189 -5.02 13.37 3.23
N TYR A 190 -4.29 12.58 2.46
CA TYR A 190 -3.54 13.03 1.30
C TYR A 190 -4.29 12.66 0.04
N GLU A 191 -4.28 13.53 -0.94
CA GLU A 191 -4.85 13.30 -2.27
C GLU A 191 -3.83 13.71 -3.34
N LEU A 192 -3.90 13.04 -4.49
CA LEU A 192 -3.06 13.34 -5.64
C LEU A 192 -3.51 14.68 -6.24
N SER A 193 -2.56 15.58 -6.48
CA SER A 193 -2.82 16.93 -7.03
C SER A 193 -2.87 16.96 -8.56
#